data_55015500c77f532c26c3637a25371bc3
#
_entry.id   55015500c77f532c26c3637a25371bc3
#
_cell.length_a   1.000
_cell.length_b   1.000
_cell.length_c   1.000
_cell.angle_alpha   90.00
_cell.angle_beta   90.00
_cell.angle_gamma   90.00
#
_symmetry.space_group_name_H-M   'P 1'
#
loop_
_entity.id
_entity.type
_entity.pdbx_description
1 polymer ?
#
loop_
_entity_poly.entity_id
_entity_poly.type
_entity_poly.pdbx_seq_one_letter_code
_entity_poly.pdbx_strand_id
1 'polypeptide(L)'
;MDIEVVRSATLFAGLDEESTSALMKFMKPRSIRRGTPLFHEGDSGDELYIVSTGKLKVGRESADGRENLLSVVGPGEIIGELALFDPGPRSSTVTAVSQSEVLSLKHEDLLSWLEERPQAAMNLLKALAQRLRRTNETVGDLVFSDVPGRVAKAILDMKNRFGKPAPDGILVPHDLTQEELAQLVGASRETVNKALADFAERRWIRLEGRSVVILDPVSYTHLRAHETRGNL
;
A
#
# COMPACT_ATOMS: atom_id res chain seq x y z
N MET A 1 -16.96 12.55 -7.99
CA MET A 1 -16.58 11.35 -7.20
C MET A 1 -16.65 10.17 -8.15
N ASP A 2 -15.54 9.46 -8.36
CA ASP A 2 -15.45 8.40 -9.38
C ASP A 2 -15.93 7.06 -8.78
N ILE A 3 -17.01 6.51 -9.32
CA ILE A 3 -17.58 5.22 -8.89
C ILE A 3 -16.60 4.06 -9.07
N GLU A 4 -15.75 4.12 -10.10
CA GLU A 4 -14.79 3.07 -10.40
C GLU A 4 -13.72 2.94 -9.29
N VAL A 5 -13.37 4.03 -8.61
CA VAL A 5 -12.45 4.00 -7.47
C VAL A 5 -13.04 3.18 -6.33
N VAL A 6 -14.32 3.35 -6.03
CA VAL A 6 -15.00 2.58 -4.98
C VAL A 6 -15.14 1.12 -5.38
N ARG A 7 -15.50 0.84 -6.64
CA ARG A 7 -15.63 -0.53 -7.16
C ARG A 7 -14.30 -1.27 -7.25
N SER A 8 -13.21 -0.55 -7.50
CA SER A 8 -11.85 -1.12 -7.51
C SER A 8 -11.32 -1.42 -6.11
N ALA A 9 -11.89 -0.76 -5.08
CA ALA A 9 -11.48 -0.98 -3.71
C ALA A 9 -11.77 -2.42 -3.27
N THR A 10 -10.75 -3.11 -2.76
CA THR A 10 -10.80 -4.56 -2.47
C THR A 10 -11.99 -4.95 -1.58
N LEU A 11 -12.34 -4.10 -0.60
CA LEU A 11 -13.47 -4.35 0.30
C LEU A 11 -14.83 -4.26 -0.43
N PHE A 12 -14.92 -3.46 -1.45
CA PHE A 12 -16.16 -3.19 -2.19
C PHE A 12 -16.16 -3.82 -3.58
N ALA A 13 -15.10 -4.57 -3.92
CA ALA A 13 -15.02 -5.29 -5.18
C ALA A 13 -16.14 -6.34 -5.29
N GLY A 14 -16.87 -6.29 -6.40
CA GLY A 14 -18.01 -7.19 -6.63
C GLY A 14 -19.36 -6.63 -6.19
N LEU A 15 -19.42 -5.38 -5.72
CA LEU A 15 -20.70 -4.67 -5.58
C LEU A 15 -21.26 -4.32 -6.98
N ASP A 16 -22.58 -4.43 -7.13
CA ASP A 16 -23.27 -3.88 -8.27
C ASP A 16 -23.28 -2.33 -8.25
N GLU A 17 -23.65 -1.73 -9.35
CA GLU A 17 -23.63 -0.27 -9.51
C GLU A 17 -24.62 0.43 -8.57
N GLU A 18 -25.78 -0.17 -8.32
CA GLU A 18 -26.81 0.36 -7.43
C GLU A 18 -26.29 0.39 -5.98
N SER A 19 -25.74 -0.71 -5.50
CA SER A 19 -25.15 -0.82 -4.15
C SER A 19 -23.97 0.13 -3.96
N THR A 20 -23.12 0.26 -4.99
CA THR A 20 -21.98 1.19 -4.94
C THR A 20 -22.47 2.65 -4.89
N SER A 21 -23.44 3.01 -5.72
CA SER A 21 -24.02 4.36 -5.74
C SER A 21 -24.72 4.70 -4.42
N ALA A 22 -25.37 3.73 -3.80
CA ALA A 22 -26.00 3.89 -2.48
C ALA A 22 -24.92 4.14 -1.39
N LEU A 23 -23.80 3.40 -1.40
CA LEU A 23 -22.70 3.57 -0.47
C LEU A 23 -22.03 4.95 -0.63
N MET A 24 -21.84 5.38 -1.87
CA MET A 24 -21.19 6.67 -2.18
C MET A 24 -21.95 7.88 -1.62
N LYS A 25 -23.25 7.80 -1.34
CA LYS A 25 -24.03 8.87 -0.71
C LYS A 25 -23.55 9.20 0.70
N PHE A 26 -22.96 8.24 1.39
CA PHE A 26 -22.39 8.39 2.73
C PHE A 26 -20.93 8.84 2.72
N MET A 27 -20.25 8.75 1.56
CA MET A 27 -18.84 9.08 1.45
C MET A 27 -18.59 10.58 1.30
N LYS A 28 -17.54 11.07 1.94
CA LYS A 28 -17.12 12.47 1.86
C LYS A 28 -15.70 12.58 1.28
N PRO A 29 -15.49 13.38 0.23
CA PRO A 29 -14.15 13.61 -0.30
C PRO A 29 -13.32 14.47 0.65
N ARG A 30 -12.05 14.12 0.81
CA ARG A 30 -11.06 14.87 1.59
C ARG A 30 -9.75 14.95 0.84
N SER A 31 -9.25 16.17 0.63
CA SER A 31 -7.95 16.43 0.00
C SER A 31 -6.86 16.55 1.06
N ILE A 32 -5.69 15.93 0.80
CA ILE A 32 -4.56 15.86 1.73
C ILE A 32 -3.31 16.30 0.99
N ARG A 33 -2.64 17.33 1.51
CA ARG A 33 -1.39 17.82 0.94
C ARG A 33 -0.26 16.83 1.23
N ARG A 34 0.71 16.76 0.35
CA ARG A 34 1.94 16.00 0.58
C ARG A 34 2.57 16.35 1.93
N GLY A 35 3.01 15.33 2.67
CA GLY A 35 3.62 15.47 3.99
C GLY A 35 2.63 15.69 5.13
N THR A 36 1.32 15.80 4.85
CA THR A 36 0.30 15.96 5.88
C THR A 36 -0.20 14.58 6.34
N PRO A 37 -0.27 14.33 7.65
CA PRO A 37 -0.89 13.11 8.18
C PRO A 37 -2.41 13.15 7.97
N LEU A 38 -2.98 12.01 7.60
CA LEU A 38 -4.42 11.76 7.59
C LEU A 38 -4.92 11.51 9.01
N PHE A 39 -4.17 10.71 9.78
CA PHE A 39 -4.33 10.45 11.21
C PHE A 39 -3.03 9.90 11.78
N HIS A 40 -2.88 9.92 13.11
CA HIS A 40 -1.74 9.39 13.85
C HIS A 40 -2.09 8.07 14.55
N GLU A 41 -1.07 7.25 14.79
CA GLU A 41 -1.17 6.08 15.68
C GLU A 41 -1.67 6.55 17.06
N GLY A 42 -2.64 5.83 17.63
CA GLY A 42 -3.26 6.17 18.90
C GLY A 42 -4.45 7.12 18.81
N ASP A 43 -4.68 7.81 17.68
CA ASP A 43 -5.88 8.63 17.50
C ASP A 43 -7.15 7.78 17.60
N SER A 44 -8.24 8.38 18.07
CA SER A 44 -9.56 7.76 17.97
C SER A 44 -9.96 7.59 16.50
N GLY A 45 -10.51 6.43 16.14
CA GLY A 45 -10.88 6.13 14.75
C GLY A 45 -12.28 5.58 14.63
N ASP A 46 -13.12 6.29 13.86
CA ASP A 46 -14.49 5.91 13.53
C ASP A 46 -14.79 5.96 12.02
N GLU A 47 -13.77 6.22 11.21
CA GLU A 47 -13.87 6.31 9.75
C GLU A 47 -12.86 5.39 9.07
N LEU A 48 -13.26 4.81 7.94
CA LEU A 48 -12.32 4.28 6.94
C LEU A 48 -12.14 5.30 5.81
N TYR A 49 -11.08 5.10 5.04
CA TYR A 49 -10.76 5.95 3.90
C TYR A 49 -10.40 5.08 2.69
N ILE A 50 -10.98 5.42 1.52
CA ILE A 50 -10.58 4.86 0.22
C ILE A 50 -9.69 5.89 -0.46
N VAL A 51 -8.51 5.51 -0.90
CA VAL A 51 -7.66 6.40 -1.68
C VAL A 51 -8.25 6.56 -3.08
N SER A 52 -8.60 7.80 -3.44
CA SER A 52 -9.09 8.15 -4.78
C SER A 52 -7.95 8.48 -5.73
N THR A 53 -7.05 9.35 -5.29
CA THR A 53 -5.85 9.73 -6.05
C THR A 53 -4.66 9.91 -5.12
N GLY A 54 -3.46 9.87 -5.70
CA GLY A 54 -2.24 10.04 -4.93
C GLY A 54 -1.79 8.78 -4.20
N LYS A 55 -0.91 8.94 -3.20
CA LYS A 55 -0.35 7.85 -2.41
C LYS A 55 -0.15 8.29 -0.97
N LEU A 56 -0.37 7.35 -0.05
CA LEU A 56 -0.11 7.54 1.38
C LEU A 56 0.82 6.43 1.88
N LYS A 57 1.69 6.77 2.81
CA LYS A 57 2.51 5.82 3.56
C LYS A 57 1.83 5.47 4.87
N VAL A 58 1.90 4.19 5.24
CA VAL A 58 1.41 3.65 6.51
C VAL A 58 2.62 3.25 7.32
N GLY A 59 2.81 3.84 8.48
CA GLY A 59 3.97 3.60 9.34
C GLY A 59 3.60 3.48 10.81
N ARG A 60 4.55 2.98 11.58
CA ARG A 60 4.50 2.95 13.04
C ARG A 60 5.76 3.53 13.62
N GLU A 61 5.63 4.13 14.77
CA GLU A 61 6.76 4.57 15.56
C GLU A 61 7.05 3.53 16.65
N SER A 62 8.30 3.10 16.75
CA SER A 62 8.73 2.23 17.84
C SER A 62 8.91 3.03 19.13
N ALA A 63 8.95 2.35 20.27
CA ALA A 63 9.09 2.99 21.59
C ALA A 63 10.35 3.88 21.75
N ASP A 64 11.37 3.67 20.92
CA ASP A 64 12.59 4.47 20.84
C ASP A 64 12.55 5.58 19.78
N GLY A 65 11.37 5.88 19.22
CA GLY A 65 11.14 6.98 18.29
C GLY A 65 11.56 6.70 16.84
N ARG A 66 11.90 5.46 16.50
CA ARG A 66 12.19 5.09 15.11
C ARG A 66 10.92 4.83 14.31
N GLU A 67 10.77 5.56 13.20
CA GLU A 67 9.71 5.28 12.24
C GLU A 67 10.02 3.98 11.46
N ASN A 68 9.01 3.12 11.34
CA ASN A 68 9.05 1.96 10.46
C ASN A 68 7.89 2.04 9.47
N LEU A 69 8.20 1.96 8.17
CA LEU A 69 7.21 2.00 7.12
C LEU A 69 6.67 0.59 6.86
N LEU A 70 5.37 0.41 7.02
CA LEU A 70 4.70 -0.87 6.85
C LEU A 70 4.25 -1.09 5.40
N SER A 71 3.74 -0.03 4.76
CA SER A 71 3.26 -0.09 3.37
C SER A 71 3.08 1.30 2.76
N VAL A 72 2.96 1.31 1.43
CA VAL A 72 2.45 2.45 0.67
C VAL A 72 1.12 2.05 0.07
N VAL A 73 0.12 2.90 0.15
CA VAL A 73 -1.23 2.68 -0.38
C VAL A 73 -1.54 3.71 -1.44
N GLY A 74 -2.27 3.31 -2.45
CA GLY A 74 -2.64 4.13 -3.60
C GLY A 74 -4.11 3.97 -4.02
N PRO A 75 -4.52 4.46 -5.19
CA PRO A 75 -5.90 4.45 -5.62
C PRO A 75 -6.57 3.07 -5.53
N GLY A 76 -7.80 3.03 -5.02
CA GLY A 76 -8.57 1.81 -4.78
C GLY A 76 -8.18 1.05 -3.51
N GLU A 77 -7.23 1.53 -2.72
CA GLU A 77 -6.88 0.88 -1.46
C GLU A 77 -7.54 1.56 -0.27
N ILE A 78 -7.74 0.77 0.78
CA ILE A 78 -8.50 1.17 1.97
C ILE A 78 -7.57 1.26 3.18
N ILE A 79 -7.83 2.26 4.01
CA ILE A 79 -7.07 2.56 5.23
C ILE A 79 -8.04 2.81 6.37
N GLY A 80 -7.65 2.42 7.60
CA GLY A 80 -8.40 2.69 8.82
C GLY A 80 -9.59 1.76 9.04
N GLU A 81 -9.69 0.68 8.24
CA GLU A 81 -10.76 -0.32 8.33
C GLU A 81 -10.73 -1.11 9.64
N LEU A 82 -9.58 -1.24 10.30
CA LEU A 82 -9.49 -1.99 11.56
C LEU A 82 -10.37 -1.35 12.64
N ALA A 83 -10.28 -0.03 12.81
CA ALA A 83 -11.09 0.69 13.78
C ALA A 83 -12.59 0.68 13.44
N LEU A 84 -12.94 0.24 12.23
CA LEU A 84 -14.33 0.13 11.80
C LEU A 84 -14.99 -1.16 12.29
N PHE A 85 -14.23 -2.26 12.32
CA PHE A 85 -14.74 -3.59 12.73
C PHE A 85 -14.40 -3.92 14.17
N ASP A 86 -13.31 -3.35 14.70
CA ASP A 86 -12.87 -3.46 16.09
C ASP A 86 -12.59 -2.05 16.60
N PRO A 87 -13.59 -1.37 17.21
CA PRO A 87 -13.45 0.00 17.68
C PRO A 87 -12.29 0.15 18.67
N GLY A 88 -11.34 0.99 18.31
CA GLY A 88 -10.13 1.20 19.10
C GLY A 88 -9.25 2.30 18.51
N PRO A 89 -8.11 2.57 19.13
CA PRO A 89 -7.18 3.57 18.62
C PRO A 89 -6.59 3.13 17.28
N ARG A 90 -6.21 4.11 16.44
CA ARG A 90 -5.50 3.88 15.19
C ARG A 90 -4.23 3.07 15.45
N SER A 91 -4.01 2.00 14.72
CA SER A 91 -2.87 1.09 14.89
C SER A 91 -1.60 1.57 14.18
N SER A 92 -1.67 2.68 13.43
CA SER A 92 -0.58 3.22 12.62
C SER A 92 -0.82 4.70 12.29
N THR A 93 0.25 5.42 11.95
CA THR A 93 0.20 6.75 11.36
C THR A 93 0.12 6.65 9.84
N VAL A 94 -0.74 7.45 9.23
CA VAL A 94 -0.89 7.51 7.77
C VAL A 94 -0.62 8.92 7.28
N THR A 95 0.34 9.05 6.35
CA THR A 95 0.80 10.36 5.84
C THR A 95 0.84 10.36 4.31
N ALA A 96 0.39 11.45 3.69
CA ALA A 96 0.43 11.60 2.25
C ALA A 96 1.86 11.78 1.71
N VAL A 97 2.31 10.92 0.79
CA VAL A 97 3.62 11.04 0.11
C VAL A 97 3.53 11.82 -1.20
N SER A 98 2.33 12.01 -1.71
CA SER A 98 1.98 12.91 -2.82
C SER A 98 0.73 13.69 -2.46
N GLN A 99 0.36 14.71 -3.27
CA GLN A 99 -0.99 15.28 -3.19
C GLN A 99 -2.00 14.16 -3.40
N SER A 100 -2.92 13.98 -2.45
CA SER A 100 -3.85 12.85 -2.41
C SER A 100 -5.27 13.28 -2.14
N GLU A 101 -6.21 12.49 -2.66
CA GLU A 101 -7.62 12.59 -2.32
C GLU A 101 -8.11 11.25 -1.78
N VAL A 102 -8.90 11.29 -0.72
CA VAL A 102 -9.52 10.11 -0.12
C VAL A 102 -11.02 10.31 0.03
N LEU A 103 -11.76 9.21 0.06
CA LEU A 103 -13.19 9.18 0.39
C LEU A 103 -13.31 8.62 1.79
N SER A 104 -13.83 9.40 2.74
CA SER A 104 -14.09 8.93 4.09
C SER A 104 -15.49 8.32 4.18
N LEU A 105 -15.62 7.23 4.95
CA LEU A 105 -16.86 6.57 5.28
C LEU A 105 -16.89 6.28 6.77
N LYS A 106 -17.92 6.73 7.46
CA LYS A 106 -18.09 6.49 8.90
C LYS A 106 -18.54 5.06 9.21
N HIS A 107 -18.14 4.59 10.38
CA HIS A 107 -18.52 3.28 10.91
C HIS A 107 -20.06 3.11 10.95
N GLU A 108 -20.79 4.06 11.53
CA GLU A 108 -22.26 4.01 11.66
C GLU A 108 -22.97 3.92 10.30
N ASP A 109 -22.47 4.69 9.30
CA ASP A 109 -23.03 4.69 7.95
C ASP A 109 -22.79 3.34 7.23
N LEU A 110 -21.58 2.76 7.40
CA LEU A 110 -21.28 1.44 6.85
C LEU A 110 -22.11 0.34 7.49
N LEU A 111 -22.27 0.33 8.81
CA LEU A 111 -23.08 -0.68 9.48
C LEU A 111 -24.53 -0.63 9.00
N SER A 112 -25.13 0.55 8.97
CA SER A 112 -26.51 0.72 8.48
C SER A 112 -26.66 0.24 7.03
N TRP A 113 -25.65 0.52 6.18
CA TRP A 113 -25.65 0.06 4.79
C TRP A 113 -25.50 -1.46 4.67
N LEU A 114 -24.69 -2.10 5.56
CA LEU A 114 -24.47 -3.55 5.58
C LEU A 114 -25.69 -4.33 6.07
N GLU A 115 -26.46 -3.79 7.00
CA GLU A 115 -27.70 -4.44 7.50
C GLU A 115 -28.68 -4.72 6.34
N GLU A 116 -28.75 -3.82 5.37
CA GLU A 116 -29.56 -3.99 4.18
C GLU A 116 -28.91 -4.89 3.10
N ARG A 117 -27.61 -5.21 3.23
CA ARG A 117 -26.80 -5.88 2.19
C ARG A 117 -25.87 -6.94 2.76
N PRO A 118 -26.40 -8.08 3.26
CA PRO A 118 -25.59 -9.12 3.90
C PRO A 118 -24.50 -9.70 2.98
N GLN A 119 -24.73 -9.71 1.65
CA GLN A 119 -23.74 -10.19 0.67
C GLN A 119 -22.48 -9.29 0.65
N ALA A 120 -22.63 -7.99 0.89
CA ALA A 120 -21.53 -7.07 1.00
C ALA A 120 -20.63 -7.41 2.20
N ALA A 121 -21.22 -7.83 3.34
CA ALA A 121 -20.44 -8.28 4.49
C ALA A 121 -19.54 -9.48 4.16
N MET A 122 -20.02 -10.43 3.35
CA MET A 122 -19.21 -11.56 2.90
C MET A 122 -18.03 -11.12 2.01
N ASN A 123 -18.25 -10.12 1.15
CA ASN A 123 -17.16 -9.54 0.33
C ASN A 123 -16.10 -8.85 1.22
N LEU A 124 -16.52 -8.13 2.26
CA LEU A 124 -15.61 -7.52 3.24
C LEU A 124 -14.77 -8.57 3.96
N LEU A 125 -15.38 -9.65 4.45
CA LEU A 125 -14.66 -10.75 5.10
C LEU A 125 -13.65 -11.41 4.16
N LYS A 126 -14.00 -11.63 2.91
CA LYS A 126 -13.10 -12.16 1.88
C LYS A 126 -11.89 -11.23 1.67
N ALA A 127 -12.12 -9.93 1.60
CA ALA A 127 -11.06 -8.95 1.42
C ALA A 127 -10.12 -8.89 2.64
N LEU A 128 -10.65 -8.93 3.86
CA LEU A 128 -9.84 -9.00 5.08
C LEU A 128 -9.01 -10.28 5.14
N ALA A 129 -9.57 -11.43 4.75
CA ALA A 129 -8.84 -12.70 4.67
C ALA A 129 -7.70 -12.64 3.62
N GLN A 130 -7.92 -11.98 2.48
CA GLN A 130 -6.88 -11.76 1.48
C GLN A 130 -5.77 -10.84 2.01
N ARG A 131 -6.13 -9.79 2.74
CA ARG A 131 -5.16 -8.88 3.36
C ARG A 131 -4.31 -9.60 4.41
N LEU A 132 -4.92 -10.43 5.26
CA LEU A 132 -4.22 -11.24 6.25
C LEU A 132 -3.20 -12.18 5.58
N ARG A 133 -3.57 -12.86 4.48
CA ARG A 133 -2.63 -13.69 3.72
C ARG A 133 -1.43 -12.90 3.22
N ARG A 134 -1.64 -11.71 2.63
CA ARG A 134 -0.53 -10.85 2.18
C ARG A 134 0.38 -10.40 3.32
N THR A 135 -0.21 -10.09 4.48
CA THR A 135 0.58 -9.74 5.67
C THR A 135 1.45 -10.90 6.12
N ASN A 136 0.93 -12.14 6.14
CA ASN A 136 1.69 -13.35 6.46
C ASN A 136 2.84 -13.59 5.45
N GLU A 137 2.62 -13.35 4.17
CA GLU A 137 3.67 -13.42 3.13
C GLU A 137 4.78 -12.41 3.41
N THR A 138 4.42 -11.15 3.77
CA THR A 138 5.40 -10.11 4.11
C THR A 138 6.23 -10.50 5.34
N VAL A 139 5.61 -11.07 6.37
CA VAL A 139 6.35 -11.58 7.54
C VAL A 139 7.31 -12.71 7.15
N GLY A 140 6.87 -13.65 6.28
CA GLY A 140 7.74 -14.70 5.74
C GLY A 140 8.95 -14.15 5.00
N ASP A 141 8.76 -13.12 4.17
CA ASP A 141 9.86 -12.48 3.44
C ASP A 141 10.89 -11.82 4.37
N LEU A 142 10.46 -11.20 5.46
CA LEU A 142 11.39 -10.61 6.44
C LEU A 142 12.29 -11.66 7.10
N VAL A 143 11.81 -12.90 7.21
CA VAL A 143 12.55 -14.01 7.84
C VAL A 143 13.46 -14.73 6.84
N PHE A 144 12.99 -14.92 5.60
CA PHE A 144 13.63 -15.84 4.64
C PHE A 144 14.32 -15.17 3.47
N SER A 145 14.12 -13.86 3.24
CA SER A 145 14.73 -13.14 2.11
C SER A 145 15.87 -12.23 2.56
N ASP A 146 16.92 -12.14 1.73
CA ASP A 146 17.99 -11.16 1.92
C ASP A 146 17.53 -9.73 1.58
N VAL A 147 18.37 -8.73 1.89
CA VAL A 147 17.99 -7.32 1.63
C VAL A 147 17.81 -7.03 0.15
N PRO A 148 18.69 -7.44 -0.77
CA PRO A 148 18.49 -7.25 -2.21
C PRO A 148 17.16 -7.83 -2.70
N GLY A 149 16.79 -9.03 -2.29
CA GLY A 149 15.53 -9.67 -2.64
C GLY A 149 14.32 -8.91 -2.11
N ARG A 150 14.35 -8.42 -0.86
CA ARG A 150 13.28 -7.57 -0.33
C ARG A 150 13.13 -6.25 -1.08
N VAL A 151 14.26 -5.62 -1.47
CA VAL A 151 14.24 -4.41 -2.31
C VAL A 151 13.62 -4.71 -3.67
N ALA A 152 14.03 -5.80 -4.34
CA ALA A 152 13.47 -6.20 -5.61
C ALA A 152 11.96 -6.47 -5.53
N LYS A 153 11.52 -7.20 -4.49
CA LYS A 153 10.11 -7.50 -4.25
C LYS A 153 9.28 -6.23 -4.02
N ALA A 154 9.78 -5.31 -3.20
CA ALA A 154 9.10 -4.03 -2.94
C ALA A 154 8.92 -3.20 -4.22
N ILE A 155 9.94 -3.14 -5.08
CA ILE A 155 9.84 -2.43 -6.37
C ILE A 155 8.88 -3.15 -7.32
N LEU A 156 8.87 -4.49 -7.37
CA LEU A 156 7.92 -5.27 -8.18
C LEU A 156 6.48 -5.11 -7.70
N ASP A 157 6.24 -5.08 -6.39
CA ASP A 157 4.92 -4.78 -5.85
C ASP A 157 4.44 -3.39 -6.25
N MET A 158 5.31 -2.38 -6.08
CA MET A 158 5.00 -1.01 -6.53
C MET A 158 4.82 -0.90 -8.05
N LYS A 159 5.56 -1.69 -8.85
CA LYS A 159 5.36 -1.79 -10.31
C LYS A 159 3.95 -2.28 -10.63
N ASN A 160 3.49 -3.34 -9.96
CA ASN A 160 2.18 -3.93 -10.24
C ASN A 160 1.03 -2.98 -9.88
N ARG A 161 1.25 -2.08 -8.92
CA ARG A 161 0.25 -1.13 -8.41
C ARG A 161 0.31 0.25 -9.06
N PHE A 162 1.49 0.73 -9.37
CA PHE A 162 1.74 2.12 -9.79
C PHE A 162 2.54 2.22 -11.10
N GLY A 163 2.96 1.10 -11.67
CA GLY A 163 3.78 1.06 -12.88
C GLY A 163 3.09 1.69 -14.08
N LYS A 164 3.85 2.43 -14.87
CA LYS A 164 3.40 3.05 -16.11
C LYS A 164 4.37 2.70 -17.23
N PRO A 165 3.88 2.47 -18.47
CA PRO A 165 4.75 2.28 -19.61
C PRO A 165 5.71 3.47 -19.78
N ALA A 166 6.99 3.17 -20.09
CA ALA A 166 8.02 4.14 -20.42
C ALA A 166 8.72 3.69 -21.72
N PRO A 167 9.42 4.57 -22.45
CA PRO A 167 10.04 4.23 -23.74
C PRO A 167 10.99 3.04 -23.70
N ASP A 168 11.66 2.83 -22.58
CA ASP A 168 12.69 1.81 -22.37
C ASP A 168 12.38 0.83 -21.23
N GLY A 169 11.10 0.75 -20.81
CA GLY A 169 10.70 -0.17 -19.75
C GLY A 169 9.43 0.21 -19.04
N ILE A 170 9.42 0.06 -17.73
CA ILE A 170 8.27 0.37 -16.86
C ILE A 170 8.72 1.37 -15.79
N LEU A 171 8.17 2.58 -15.84
CA LEU A 171 8.37 3.59 -14.80
C LEU A 171 7.54 3.23 -13.57
N VAL A 172 8.20 3.15 -12.42
CA VAL A 172 7.59 2.88 -11.11
C VAL A 172 7.76 4.12 -10.23
N PRO A 173 6.78 5.04 -10.19
CA PRO A 173 6.83 6.21 -9.32
C PRO A 173 6.48 5.79 -7.89
N HIS A 174 7.48 5.57 -7.04
CA HIS A 174 7.26 5.18 -5.65
C HIS A 174 7.04 6.36 -4.70
N ASP A 175 7.50 7.57 -5.08
CA ASP A 175 7.38 8.83 -4.33
C ASP A 175 8.07 8.85 -2.95
N LEU A 176 8.75 7.77 -2.57
CA LEU A 176 9.47 7.60 -1.31
C LEU A 176 10.88 8.22 -1.38
N THR A 177 11.38 8.66 -0.24
CA THR A 177 12.81 8.89 -0.03
C THR A 177 13.55 7.55 0.07
N GLN A 178 14.88 7.57 -0.04
CA GLN A 178 15.70 6.37 0.17
C GLN A 178 15.62 5.84 1.61
N GLU A 179 15.43 6.73 2.58
CA GLU A 179 15.20 6.36 3.97
C GLU A 179 13.86 5.62 4.12
N GLU A 180 12.78 6.17 3.56
CA GLU A 180 11.47 5.54 3.58
C GLU A 180 11.46 4.19 2.84
N LEU A 181 12.22 4.07 1.75
CA LEU A 181 12.39 2.78 1.06
C LEU A 181 13.15 1.76 1.93
N ALA A 182 14.16 2.22 2.67
CA ALA A 182 14.90 1.37 3.61
C ALA A 182 14.01 0.89 4.76
N GLN A 183 13.19 1.79 5.33
CA GLN A 183 12.19 1.45 6.34
C GLN A 183 11.19 0.41 5.81
N LEU A 184 10.68 0.59 4.58
CA LEU A 184 9.72 -0.34 3.95
C LEU A 184 10.27 -1.76 3.80
N VAL A 185 11.56 -1.92 3.51
CA VAL A 185 12.18 -3.25 3.34
C VAL A 185 12.86 -3.77 4.62
N GLY A 186 12.79 -3.02 5.71
CA GLY A 186 13.37 -3.41 7.00
C GLY A 186 14.89 -3.54 6.95
N ALA A 187 15.59 -2.54 6.38
CA ALA A 187 17.04 -2.55 6.23
C ALA A 187 17.65 -1.15 6.43
N SER A 188 18.98 -1.06 6.54
CA SER A 188 19.64 0.25 6.56
C SER A 188 19.62 0.92 5.20
N ARG A 189 19.55 2.26 5.19
CA ARG A 189 19.61 3.07 3.96
C ARG A 189 20.87 2.73 3.12
N GLU A 190 22.00 2.49 3.77
CA GLU A 190 23.26 2.14 3.10
C GLU A 190 23.12 0.81 2.34
N THR A 191 22.56 -0.22 2.99
CA THR A 191 22.36 -1.55 2.37
C THR A 191 21.38 -1.49 1.20
N VAL A 192 20.29 -0.72 1.33
CA VAL A 192 19.34 -0.52 0.24
C VAL A 192 19.96 0.23 -0.93
N ASN A 193 20.74 1.28 -0.67
CA ASN A 193 21.44 2.02 -1.72
C ASN A 193 22.46 1.13 -2.47
N LYS A 194 23.16 0.27 -1.74
CA LYS A 194 24.09 -0.70 -2.36
C LYS A 194 23.34 -1.68 -3.26
N ALA A 195 22.21 -2.21 -2.83
CA ALA A 195 21.38 -3.10 -3.66
C ALA A 195 20.86 -2.39 -4.92
N LEU A 196 20.34 -1.16 -4.78
CA LEU A 196 19.87 -0.36 -5.91
C LEU A 196 20.99 -0.03 -6.90
N ALA A 197 22.21 0.27 -6.41
CA ALA A 197 23.36 0.53 -7.26
C ALA A 197 23.79 -0.71 -8.05
N ASP A 198 23.82 -1.91 -7.41
CA ASP A 198 24.09 -3.17 -8.09
C ASP A 198 23.05 -3.47 -9.18
N PHE A 199 21.77 -3.26 -8.91
CA PHE A 199 20.72 -3.44 -9.91
C PHE A 199 20.85 -2.47 -11.10
N ALA A 200 21.28 -1.23 -10.83
CA ALA A 200 21.51 -0.23 -11.88
C ALA A 200 22.76 -0.57 -12.71
N GLU A 201 23.87 -1.04 -12.11
CA GLU A 201 25.08 -1.49 -12.79
C GLU A 201 24.80 -2.67 -13.72
N ARG A 202 23.94 -3.60 -13.29
CA ARG A 202 23.45 -4.74 -14.10
C ARG A 202 22.46 -4.33 -15.19
N ARG A 203 22.07 -3.05 -15.27
CA ARG A 203 21.06 -2.52 -16.21
C ARG A 203 19.67 -3.16 -16.07
N TRP A 204 19.35 -3.65 -14.90
CA TRP A 204 17.99 -4.15 -14.62
C TRP A 204 17.04 -2.99 -14.33
N ILE A 205 17.56 -1.95 -13.71
CA ILE A 205 16.81 -0.73 -13.39
C ILE A 205 17.61 0.52 -13.76
N ARG A 206 16.90 1.65 -13.83
CA ARG A 206 17.46 3.01 -13.83
C ARG A 206 16.80 3.80 -12.71
N LEU A 207 17.60 4.50 -11.92
CA LEU A 207 17.14 5.33 -10.81
C LEU A 207 16.77 6.72 -11.31
N GLU A 208 15.55 7.21 -10.99
CA GLU A 208 15.06 8.52 -11.39
C GLU A 208 14.44 9.24 -10.20
N GLY A 209 15.28 9.81 -9.33
CA GLY A 209 14.82 10.56 -8.15
C GLY A 209 13.99 9.71 -7.20
N ARG A 210 12.67 9.90 -7.18
CA ARG A 210 11.70 9.12 -6.39
C ARG A 210 10.92 8.13 -7.25
N SER A 211 11.55 7.66 -8.31
CA SER A 211 11.02 6.66 -9.23
C SER A 211 12.13 5.71 -9.64
N VAL A 212 11.74 4.55 -10.11
CA VAL A 212 12.64 3.55 -10.71
C VAL A 212 12.07 3.17 -12.06
N VAL A 213 12.92 3.09 -13.11
CA VAL A 213 12.54 2.49 -14.38
C VAL A 213 13.06 1.05 -14.39
N ILE A 214 12.19 0.07 -14.54
CA ILE A 214 12.57 -1.34 -14.74
C ILE A 214 12.84 -1.54 -16.22
N LEU A 215 14.12 -1.80 -16.59
CA LEU A 215 14.58 -1.94 -17.96
C LEU A 215 14.45 -3.39 -18.46
N ASP A 216 14.72 -4.35 -17.60
CA ASP A 216 14.58 -5.79 -17.88
C ASP A 216 13.68 -6.47 -16.84
N PRO A 217 12.37 -6.58 -17.12
CA PRO A 217 11.43 -7.21 -16.19
C PRO A 217 11.72 -8.70 -15.93
N VAL A 218 12.34 -9.41 -16.89
CA VAL A 218 12.59 -10.85 -16.79
C VAL A 218 13.74 -11.14 -15.83
N SER A 219 14.88 -10.51 -16.05
CA SER A 219 16.04 -10.67 -15.15
C SER A 219 15.74 -10.15 -13.74
N TYR A 220 14.96 -9.08 -13.62
CA TYR A 220 14.56 -8.53 -12.33
C TYR A 220 13.62 -9.44 -11.55
N THR A 221 12.74 -10.22 -12.22
CA THR A 221 11.88 -11.22 -11.56
C THR A 221 12.63 -12.48 -11.16
N HIS A 222 13.72 -12.83 -11.84
CA HIS A 222 14.58 -13.98 -11.49
C HIS A 222 15.35 -13.80 -10.17
N LEU A 223 15.59 -12.57 -9.71
CA LEU A 223 16.10 -12.31 -8.35
C LEU A 223 15.23 -12.98 -7.27
N ARG A 224 13.93 -13.02 -7.48
CA ARG A 224 12.99 -13.71 -6.56
C ARG A 224 13.15 -15.23 -6.57
N ALA A 225 13.65 -15.84 -7.65
CA ALA A 225 13.74 -17.28 -7.83
C ALA A 225 15.10 -17.87 -7.40
N HIS A 226 16.16 -17.06 -7.33
CA HIS A 226 17.51 -17.52 -6.97
C HIS A 226 17.71 -17.77 -5.47
N GLU A 227 16.92 -17.13 -4.62
CA GLU A 227 17.03 -17.25 -3.14
C GLU A 227 16.58 -18.60 -2.59
N THR A 228 15.76 -19.36 -3.30
CA THR A 228 15.33 -20.71 -2.88
C THR A 228 16.34 -21.82 -3.15
N ARG A 229 17.46 -21.55 -3.84
CA ARG A 229 18.47 -22.57 -4.21
C ARG A 229 19.82 -22.42 -3.52
N GLY A 230 20.03 -21.45 -2.66
CA GLY A 230 21.33 -21.14 -2.02
C GLY A 230 21.55 -21.75 -0.63
N ASN A 231 20.57 -22.46 -0.04
CA ASN A 231 20.69 -23.12 1.26
C ASN A 231 20.14 -24.56 1.18
N LEU A 232 20.90 -25.43 0.54
CA LEU A 232 20.91 -26.89 0.76
C LEU A 232 22.36 -27.35 0.87
#